data_5c7865f837c8e6c63f4cba602b312a7f
#
_entry.id   5c7865f837c8e6c63f4cba602b312a7f
#
_cell.length_a   1.000
_cell.length_b   1.000
_cell.length_c   1.000
_cell.angle_alpha   90.00
_cell.angle_beta   90.00
_cell.angle_gamma   90.00
#
_symmetry.space_group_name_H-M   'P 1'
#
loop_
_entity.id
_entity.type
_entity.pdbx_description
1 polymer ?
#
loop_
_entity_poly.entity_id
_entity_poly.type
_entity_poly.pdbx_seq_one_letter_code
_entity_poly.pdbx_strand_id
1 'polypeptide(L)'
;MLYNLLYPYSSELSILNVFRYITFRSVWALLTALIISILVGPWFIRYLKKLKFGQYIQEDVKAHLEKAGTPTMGGLLIAFSLMVSALLWADLTNPYLWLAILVFLGFGAVGFVDDYLKILRKNNKGLSAKSKFLGQVLVAIVTMGILFTLPAYSTELSVPFFKNFTPDLGWLYLPFAVFVMVGTSNGVNLTDGLDGLAIGPTIVAGMCFAVFIYVAGHANMASYLQIVSVPGVGEVTVFCGALVGASLGFLWYNAYPAQIFMGDVGSLSLGGVLGFLSVLCKQELILLLVGGLFVVETLSVIVQVGYFKFTGGKRFFRMAPLHHHFELKGTPESKIIIRFWITSALLGMAALSVLKLR
;
A
#
# COMPACT_ATOMS: atom_id res chain seq x y z
N MET A 1 -12.67 3.39 -17.90
CA MET A 1 -13.36 4.24 -18.89
C MET A 1 -13.04 3.84 -20.33
N LEU A 2 -11.77 3.86 -20.76
CA LEU A 2 -11.38 3.50 -22.14
C LEU A 2 -11.84 2.08 -22.53
N TYR A 3 -11.68 1.10 -21.62
CA TYR A 3 -12.22 -0.25 -21.85
C TYR A 3 -13.71 -0.25 -22.19
N ASN A 4 -14.53 0.37 -21.35
CA ASN A 4 -15.97 0.38 -21.53
C ASN A 4 -16.44 1.21 -22.75
N LEU A 5 -15.65 2.19 -23.20
CA LEU A 5 -15.97 3.03 -24.36
C LEU A 5 -15.45 2.46 -25.66
N LEU A 6 -14.24 1.91 -25.70
CA LEU A 6 -13.56 1.55 -26.96
C LEU A 6 -13.71 0.06 -27.31
N TYR A 7 -13.69 -0.83 -26.32
CA TYR A 7 -13.79 -2.27 -26.57
C TYR A 7 -15.09 -2.70 -27.29
N PRO A 8 -16.28 -2.11 -27.04
CA PRO A 8 -17.49 -2.46 -27.78
C PRO A 8 -17.37 -2.28 -29.31
N TYR A 9 -16.53 -1.35 -29.77
CA TYR A 9 -16.28 -1.09 -31.20
C TYR A 9 -15.18 -1.97 -31.80
N SER A 10 -14.68 -2.97 -31.06
CA SER A 10 -13.64 -3.89 -31.54
C SER A 10 -14.09 -4.78 -32.73
N SER A 11 -15.39 -4.96 -32.92
CA SER A 11 -15.97 -5.63 -34.11
C SER A 11 -15.79 -4.82 -35.37
N GLU A 12 -15.77 -3.48 -35.27
CA GLU A 12 -15.62 -2.57 -36.40
C GLU A 12 -14.14 -2.23 -36.65
N LEU A 13 -13.37 -2.04 -35.58
CA LEU A 13 -11.96 -1.70 -35.62
C LEU A 13 -11.15 -2.70 -34.78
N SER A 14 -10.55 -3.68 -35.44
CA SER A 14 -9.81 -4.79 -34.80
C SER A 14 -8.68 -4.34 -33.86
N ILE A 15 -8.09 -3.16 -34.09
CA ILE A 15 -7.06 -2.59 -33.21
C ILE A 15 -7.59 -2.32 -31.79
N LEU A 16 -8.90 -2.06 -31.64
CA LEU A 16 -9.51 -1.81 -30.34
C LEU A 16 -9.66 -3.08 -29.48
N ASN A 17 -9.46 -4.25 -30.07
CA ASN A 17 -9.43 -5.52 -29.32
C ASN A 17 -8.31 -5.56 -28.27
N VAL A 18 -7.27 -4.75 -28.41
CA VAL A 18 -6.17 -4.65 -27.42
C VAL A 18 -6.68 -4.26 -26.04
N PHE A 19 -7.75 -3.46 -25.95
CA PHE A 19 -8.33 -3.05 -24.66
C PHE A 19 -8.95 -4.21 -23.86
N ARG A 20 -9.24 -5.35 -24.49
CA ARG A 20 -9.67 -6.57 -23.81
C ARG A 20 -8.62 -7.12 -22.84
N TYR A 21 -7.34 -6.97 -23.16
CA TYR A 21 -6.26 -7.58 -22.39
C TYR A 21 -5.95 -6.80 -21.12
N ILE A 22 -6.13 -7.46 -19.96
CA ILE A 22 -5.82 -6.92 -18.64
C ILE A 22 -4.36 -6.48 -18.57
N THR A 23 -3.43 -7.30 -19.10
CA THR A 23 -1.99 -6.99 -19.10
C THR A 23 -1.66 -5.71 -19.84
N PHE A 24 -2.26 -5.48 -21.02
CA PHE A 24 -2.10 -4.24 -21.77
C PHE A 24 -2.59 -3.04 -20.93
N ARG A 25 -3.81 -3.12 -20.41
CA ARG A 25 -4.40 -2.04 -19.61
C ARG A 25 -3.60 -1.77 -18.32
N SER A 26 -3.05 -2.81 -17.69
CA SER A 26 -2.24 -2.67 -16.47
C SER A 26 -0.92 -1.94 -16.74
N VAL A 27 -0.22 -2.28 -17.84
CA VAL A 27 1.01 -1.57 -18.23
C VAL A 27 0.74 -0.11 -18.56
N TRP A 28 -0.31 0.16 -19.35
CA TRP A 28 -0.68 1.54 -19.67
C TRP A 28 -1.20 2.32 -18.46
N ALA A 29 -1.88 1.66 -17.52
CA ALA A 29 -2.26 2.28 -16.26
C ALA A 29 -1.03 2.66 -15.43
N LEU A 30 -0.01 1.80 -15.35
CA LEU A 30 1.25 2.10 -14.70
C LEU A 30 1.93 3.32 -15.35
N LEU A 31 2.11 3.29 -16.67
CA LEU A 31 2.77 4.39 -17.40
C LEU A 31 2.01 5.71 -17.27
N THR A 32 0.68 5.67 -17.37
CA THR A 32 -0.18 6.86 -17.22
C THR A 32 -0.03 7.47 -15.83
N ALA A 33 -0.12 6.66 -14.76
CA ALA A 33 0.03 7.14 -13.39
C ALA A 33 1.42 7.70 -13.12
N LEU A 34 2.47 7.03 -13.61
CA LEU A 34 3.86 7.48 -13.53
C LEU A 34 4.03 8.86 -14.19
N ILE A 35 3.58 8.99 -15.45
CA ILE A 35 3.71 10.24 -16.23
C ILE A 35 2.94 11.37 -15.54
N ILE A 36 1.69 11.14 -15.12
CA ILE A 36 0.91 12.14 -14.40
C ILE A 36 1.64 12.60 -13.15
N SER A 37 2.15 11.67 -12.34
CA SER A 37 2.87 11.99 -11.10
C SER A 37 4.11 12.84 -11.38
N ILE A 38 4.89 12.48 -12.40
CA ILE A 38 6.10 13.26 -12.79
C ILE A 38 5.75 14.64 -13.32
N LEU A 39 4.73 14.78 -14.16
CA LEU A 39 4.37 16.07 -14.75
C LEU A 39 3.70 17.01 -13.74
N VAL A 40 2.82 16.48 -12.88
CA VAL A 40 2.08 17.28 -11.90
C VAL A 40 2.94 17.58 -10.66
N GLY A 41 3.90 16.72 -10.33
CA GLY A 41 4.72 16.80 -9.10
C GLY A 41 5.35 18.18 -8.85
N PRO A 42 6.06 18.80 -9.81
CA PRO A 42 6.72 20.08 -9.56
C PRO A 42 5.74 21.22 -9.24
N TRP A 43 4.57 21.21 -9.91
CA TRP A 43 3.51 22.18 -9.62
C TRP A 43 2.92 21.93 -8.23
N PHE A 44 2.64 20.67 -7.89
CA PHE A 44 2.06 20.27 -6.63
C PHE A 44 2.99 20.59 -5.44
N ILE A 45 4.28 20.29 -5.55
CA ILE A 45 5.29 20.63 -4.54
C ILE A 45 5.35 22.14 -4.29
N ARG A 46 5.37 22.95 -5.37
CA ARG A 46 5.33 24.42 -5.24
C ARG A 46 4.06 24.91 -4.56
N TYR A 47 2.92 24.30 -4.88
CA TYR A 47 1.63 24.64 -4.27
C TYR A 47 1.62 24.35 -2.76
N LEU A 48 2.08 23.17 -2.33
CA LEU A 48 2.18 22.82 -0.92
C LEU A 48 3.14 23.73 -0.14
N LYS A 49 4.27 24.10 -0.75
CA LYS A 49 5.22 25.07 -0.16
C LYS A 49 4.56 26.45 0.06
N LYS A 50 3.75 26.94 -0.89
CA LYS A 50 2.99 28.19 -0.73
C LYS A 50 1.99 28.15 0.42
N LEU A 51 1.34 27.01 0.62
CA LEU A 51 0.40 26.79 1.72
C LEU A 51 1.10 26.60 3.08
N LYS A 52 2.43 26.58 3.11
CA LYS A 52 3.25 26.32 4.32
C LYS A 52 2.92 24.97 4.97
N PHE A 53 2.63 23.96 4.17
CA PHE A 53 2.38 22.59 4.61
C PHE A 53 3.70 21.85 4.90
N GLY A 54 4.61 22.53 5.64
CA GLY A 54 5.87 21.93 6.09
C GLY A 54 5.67 21.03 7.30
N GLN A 55 6.45 19.95 7.36
CA GLN A 55 6.43 19.06 8.51
C GLN A 55 7.10 19.74 9.72
N TYR A 56 6.45 19.65 10.89
CA TYR A 56 7.06 20.01 12.17
C TYR A 56 7.91 18.82 12.63
N ILE A 57 9.23 19.01 12.67
CA ILE A 57 10.20 17.95 12.98
C ILE A 57 10.32 17.81 14.51
N GLN A 58 10.36 16.58 15.01
CA GLN A 58 10.73 16.31 16.40
C GLN A 58 12.23 16.54 16.59
N GLU A 59 12.62 17.22 17.67
CA GLU A 59 14.00 17.65 17.97
C GLU A 59 14.96 16.49 18.32
N ASP A 60 14.43 15.26 18.45
CA ASP A 60 15.19 14.12 18.99
C ASP A 60 16.28 13.57 18.04
N VAL A 61 16.26 13.88 16.73
CA VAL A 61 17.27 13.43 15.76
C VAL A 61 17.83 14.63 14.99
N LYS A 62 19.07 15.04 15.30
CA LYS A 62 19.73 16.20 14.69
C LYS A 62 19.80 16.17 13.15
N ALA A 63 19.93 14.97 12.56
CA ALA A 63 19.97 14.79 11.11
C ALA A 63 18.67 15.22 10.40
N HIS A 64 17.56 15.25 11.12
CA HIS A 64 16.25 15.65 10.55
C HIS A 64 16.05 17.16 10.53
N LEU A 65 16.86 17.96 11.24
CA LEU A 65 16.74 19.42 11.25
C LEU A 65 17.00 20.04 9.86
N GLU A 66 17.85 19.41 9.04
CA GLU A 66 18.13 19.85 7.66
C GLU A 66 16.93 19.67 6.72
N LYS A 67 15.95 18.82 7.10
CA LYS A 67 14.73 18.55 6.33
C LYS A 67 13.58 19.51 6.67
N ALA A 68 13.82 20.49 7.56
CA ALA A 68 12.82 21.50 7.92
C ALA A 68 12.35 22.28 6.69
N GLY A 69 11.03 22.37 6.48
CA GLY A 69 10.45 23.07 5.33
C GLY A 69 10.14 22.19 4.12
N THR A 70 10.51 20.90 4.13
CA THR A 70 10.02 19.96 3.11
C THR A 70 8.51 19.75 3.29
N PRO A 71 7.70 19.93 2.24
CA PRO A 71 6.25 19.79 2.34
C PRO A 71 5.85 18.33 2.59
N THR A 72 4.80 18.13 3.38
CA THR A 72 4.15 16.85 3.63
C THR A 72 2.85 16.71 2.81
N MET A 73 2.09 15.63 2.99
CA MET A 73 0.87 15.26 2.25
C MET A 73 1.11 14.88 0.78
N GLY A 74 2.29 14.37 0.45
CA GLY A 74 2.60 13.85 -0.88
C GLY A 74 1.72 12.66 -1.32
N GLY A 75 1.07 12.00 -0.36
CA GLY A 75 0.04 11.00 -0.63
C GLY A 75 -1.12 11.49 -1.51
N LEU A 76 -1.40 12.81 -1.52
CA LEU A 76 -2.40 13.38 -2.43
C LEU A 76 -1.96 13.33 -3.90
N LEU A 77 -0.66 13.46 -4.19
CA LEU A 77 -0.13 13.28 -5.54
C LEU A 77 -0.27 11.82 -6.00
N ILE A 78 0.03 10.88 -5.10
CA ILE A 78 -0.19 9.46 -5.36
C ILE A 78 -1.68 9.20 -5.63
N ALA A 79 -2.56 9.71 -4.77
CA ALA A 79 -4.00 9.54 -4.91
C ALA A 79 -4.53 10.08 -6.24
N PHE A 80 -4.14 11.28 -6.61
CA PHE A 80 -4.55 11.91 -7.87
C PHE A 80 -4.09 11.09 -9.08
N SER A 81 -2.80 10.74 -9.13
CA SER A 81 -2.22 10.00 -10.27
C SER A 81 -2.82 8.59 -10.41
N LEU A 82 -3.00 7.89 -9.27
CA LEU A 82 -3.62 6.58 -9.23
C LEU A 82 -5.08 6.65 -9.70
N MET A 83 -5.87 7.57 -9.14
CA MET A 83 -7.30 7.67 -9.45
C MET A 83 -7.55 7.98 -10.90
N VAL A 84 -6.85 8.99 -11.47
CA VAL A 84 -6.99 9.33 -12.89
C VAL A 84 -6.63 8.13 -13.77
N SER A 85 -5.54 7.45 -13.48
CA SER A 85 -5.11 6.29 -14.26
C SER A 85 -6.05 5.09 -14.10
N ALA A 86 -6.43 4.73 -12.88
CA ALA A 86 -7.32 3.60 -12.64
C ALA A 86 -8.69 3.81 -13.31
N LEU A 87 -9.30 4.99 -13.17
CA LEU A 87 -10.57 5.31 -13.80
C LEU A 87 -10.47 5.30 -15.34
N LEU A 88 -9.33 5.70 -15.89
CA LEU A 88 -9.11 5.70 -17.33
C LEU A 88 -9.03 4.28 -17.91
N TRP A 89 -8.26 3.38 -17.29
CA TRP A 89 -7.90 2.09 -17.86
C TRP A 89 -8.68 0.89 -17.34
N ALA A 90 -9.19 0.93 -16.10
CA ALA A 90 -9.92 -0.20 -15.53
C ALA A 90 -11.34 -0.35 -16.08
N ASP A 91 -11.90 -1.53 -15.91
CA ASP A 91 -13.30 -1.81 -16.13
C ASP A 91 -14.14 -1.26 -14.97
N LEU A 92 -14.87 -0.18 -15.23
CA LEU A 92 -15.68 0.50 -14.23
C LEU A 92 -16.94 -0.27 -13.80
N THR A 93 -17.26 -1.37 -14.47
CA THR A 93 -18.39 -2.24 -14.08
C THR A 93 -17.99 -3.25 -13.01
N ASN A 94 -16.68 -3.42 -12.76
CA ASN A 94 -16.15 -4.39 -11.81
C ASN A 94 -16.29 -3.91 -10.36
N PRO A 95 -17.02 -4.63 -9.47
CA PRO A 95 -17.23 -4.21 -8.09
C PRO A 95 -15.95 -4.23 -7.24
N TYR A 96 -15.02 -5.14 -7.52
CA TYR A 96 -13.74 -5.25 -6.79
C TYR A 96 -12.84 -4.03 -6.98
N LEU A 97 -12.92 -3.39 -8.17
CA LEU A 97 -12.24 -2.13 -8.43
C LEU A 97 -12.71 -1.03 -7.46
N TRP A 98 -14.03 -0.89 -7.32
CA TRP A 98 -14.63 0.13 -6.46
C TRP A 98 -14.33 -0.12 -4.98
N LEU A 99 -14.22 -1.40 -4.56
CA LEU A 99 -13.78 -1.74 -3.21
C LEU A 99 -12.31 -1.36 -2.98
N ALA A 100 -11.42 -1.60 -3.95
CA ALA A 100 -10.03 -1.17 -3.85
C ALA A 100 -9.91 0.37 -3.77
N ILE A 101 -10.71 1.10 -4.56
CA ILE A 101 -10.81 2.56 -4.51
C ILE A 101 -11.35 3.02 -3.15
N LEU A 102 -12.42 2.39 -2.64
CA LEU A 102 -13.01 2.71 -1.34
C LEU A 102 -11.98 2.57 -0.21
N VAL A 103 -11.22 1.48 -0.20
CA VAL A 103 -10.16 1.26 0.81
C VAL A 103 -9.09 2.34 0.68
N PHE A 104 -8.56 2.55 -0.53
CA PHE A 104 -7.50 3.53 -0.76
C PHE A 104 -7.91 4.94 -0.31
N LEU A 105 -9.09 5.39 -0.73
CA LEU A 105 -9.60 6.71 -0.38
C LEU A 105 -10.05 6.79 1.09
N GLY A 106 -10.65 5.75 1.63
CA GLY A 106 -11.12 5.71 3.01
C GLY A 106 -9.96 5.79 4.02
N PHE A 107 -8.94 4.95 3.86
CA PHE A 107 -7.74 5.03 4.69
C PHE A 107 -6.98 6.34 4.44
N GLY A 108 -6.93 6.81 3.18
CA GLY A 108 -6.36 8.10 2.82
C GLY A 108 -7.09 9.28 3.47
N ALA A 109 -8.42 9.22 3.58
CA ALA A 109 -9.20 10.26 4.28
C ALA A 109 -8.87 10.33 5.78
N VAL A 110 -8.71 9.17 6.44
CA VAL A 110 -8.25 9.13 7.84
C VAL A 110 -6.88 9.79 7.96
N GLY A 111 -5.93 9.47 7.07
CA GLY A 111 -4.60 10.09 7.04
C GLY A 111 -4.65 11.58 6.71
N PHE A 112 -5.52 11.98 5.78
CA PHE A 112 -5.70 13.39 5.43
C PHE A 112 -6.18 14.22 6.63
N VAL A 113 -7.16 13.74 7.36
CA VAL A 113 -7.66 14.43 8.57
C VAL A 113 -6.55 14.53 9.61
N ASP A 114 -5.73 13.49 9.79
CA ASP A 114 -4.60 13.48 10.71
C ASP A 114 -3.57 14.55 10.34
N ASP A 115 -3.09 14.54 9.09
CA ASP A 115 -2.09 15.49 8.59
C ASP A 115 -2.63 16.92 8.57
N TYR A 116 -3.89 17.11 8.18
CA TYR A 116 -4.53 18.42 8.15
C TYR A 116 -4.64 19.05 9.55
N LEU A 117 -4.99 18.23 10.57
CA LEU A 117 -5.04 18.69 11.96
C LEU A 117 -3.64 19.07 12.49
N LYS A 118 -2.59 18.35 12.13
CA LYS A 118 -1.19 18.70 12.47
C LYS A 118 -0.83 20.08 11.92
N ILE A 119 -1.21 20.35 10.66
CA ILE A 119 -0.95 21.63 10.01
C ILE A 119 -1.74 22.77 10.67
N LEU A 120 -3.05 22.58 10.88
CA LEU A 120 -3.91 23.60 11.53
C LEU A 120 -3.43 23.96 12.92
N ARG A 121 -3.05 22.94 13.72
CA ARG A 121 -2.61 23.14 15.11
C ARG A 121 -1.16 23.56 15.22
N LYS A 122 -0.43 23.61 14.11
CA LYS A 122 1.01 23.94 14.06
C LYS A 122 1.85 23.12 15.05
N ASN A 123 1.50 21.84 15.21
CA ASN A 123 2.20 20.90 16.08
C ASN A 123 2.04 19.46 15.56
N ASN A 124 2.76 18.51 16.16
CA ASN A 124 2.74 17.10 15.75
C ASN A 124 1.51 16.31 16.28
N LYS A 125 0.52 16.99 16.91
CA LYS A 125 -0.67 16.33 17.46
C LYS A 125 -1.81 16.34 16.43
N GLY A 126 -1.90 15.30 15.62
CA GLY A 126 -3.00 15.03 14.70
C GLY A 126 -4.25 14.45 15.41
N LEU A 127 -4.84 13.43 14.85
CA LEU A 127 -5.89 12.63 15.46
C LEU A 127 -5.35 11.87 16.69
N SER A 128 -6.24 11.59 17.66
CA SER A 128 -5.87 10.63 18.70
C SER A 128 -5.64 9.24 18.11
N ALA A 129 -4.73 8.44 18.69
CA ALA A 129 -4.48 7.07 18.24
C ALA A 129 -5.77 6.23 18.18
N LYS A 130 -6.69 6.45 19.13
CA LYS A 130 -8.00 5.78 19.15
C LYS A 130 -8.88 6.19 17.97
N SER A 131 -8.98 7.51 17.68
CA SER A 131 -9.80 8.00 16.56
C SER A 131 -9.25 7.55 15.22
N LYS A 132 -7.91 7.56 15.04
CA LYS A 132 -7.24 7.07 13.85
C LYS A 132 -7.51 5.57 13.64
N PHE A 133 -7.35 4.77 14.69
CA PHE A 133 -7.63 3.33 14.67
C PHE A 133 -9.11 3.04 14.36
N LEU A 134 -10.05 3.71 15.02
CA LEU A 134 -11.49 3.53 14.79
C LEU A 134 -11.90 3.89 13.35
N GLY A 135 -11.34 4.97 12.78
CA GLY A 135 -11.57 5.33 11.39
C GLY A 135 -11.11 4.24 10.41
N GLN A 136 -9.92 3.69 10.63
CA GLN A 136 -9.39 2.58 9.83
C GLN A 136 -10.26 1.32 9.96
N VAL A 137 -10.64 0.94 11.17
CA VAL A 137 -11.52 -0.22 11.44
C VAL A 137 -12.88 -0.05 10.77
N LEU A 138 -13.47 1.15 10.82
CA LEU A 138 -14.75 1.43 10.17
C LEU A 138 -14.67 1.23 8.66
N VAL A 139 -13.66 1.79 8.01
CA VAL A 139 -13.45 1.61 6.55
C VAL A 139 -13.27 0.13 6.22
N ALA A 140 -12.47 -0.61 7.00
CA ALA A 140 -12.23 -2.03 6.78
C ALA A 140 -13.52 -2.85 6.95
N ILE A 141 -14.32 -2.61 8.00
CA ILE A 141 -15.60 -3.30 8.24
C ILE A 141 -16.59 -3.04 7.10
N VAL A 142 -16.74 -1.77 6.68
CA VAL A 142 -17.65 -1.42 5.57
C VAL A 142 -17.22 -2.14 4.28
N THR A 143 -15.93 -2.11 3.97
CA THR A 143 -15.40 -2.78 2.77
C THR A 143 -15.63 -4.29 2.82
N MET A 144 -15.33 -4.94 3.94
CA MET A 144 -15.53 -6.38 4.10
C MET A 144 -17.02 -6.74 4.10
N GLY A 145 -17.88 -5.91 4.71
CA GLY A 145 -19.32 -6.09 4.65
C GLY A 145 -19.85 -6.12 3.21
N ILE A 146 -19.37 -5.19 2.36
CA ILE A 146 -19.74 -5.19 0.93
C ILE A 146 -19.11 -6.41 0.22
N LEU A 147 -17.85 -6.73 0.48
CA LEU A 147 -17.18 -7.87 -0.14
C LEU A 147 -17.91 -9.20 0.10
N PHE A 148 -18.46 -9.41 1.31
CA PHE A 148 -19.24 -10.60 1.66
C PHE A 148 -20.59 -10.68 0.96
N THR A 149 -21.12 -9.60 0.40
CA THR A 149 -22.33 -9.65 -0.43
C THR A 149 -22.06 -10.18 -1.84
N LEU A 150 -20.77 -10.26 -2.25
CA LEU A 150 -20.41 -10.75 -3.57
C LEU A 150 -20.38 -12.28 -3.57
N PRO A 151 -21.15 -12.94 -4.45
CA PRO A 151 -21.40 -14.38 -4.35
C PRO A 151 -20.19 -15.29 -4.59
N ALA A 152 -19.09 -14.76 -5.12
CA ALA A 152 -17.88 -15.52 -5.43
C ALA A 152 -16.84 -15.47 -4.32
N TYR A 153 -17.11 -14.78 -3.19
CA TYR A 153 -16.11 -14.60 -2.14
C TYR A 153 -16.27 -15.62 -1.01
N SER A 154 -15.20 -16.38 -0.75
CA SER A 154 -15.12 -17.41 0.30
C SER A 154 -14.48 -16.88 1.58
N THR A 155 -14.84 -17.45 2.74
CA THR A 155 -14.21 -17.19 4.06
C THR A 155 -13.09 -18.17 4.40
N GLU A 156 -12.71 -19.04 3.47
CA GLU A 156 -11.57 -19.93 3.62
C GLU A 156 -10.25 -19.17 3.64
N LEU A 157 -9.34 -19.59 4.52
CA LEU A 157 -7.99 -19.07 4.62
C LEU A 157 -7.02 -19.96 3.82
N SER A 158 -6.29 -19.36 2.90
CA SER A 158 -5.24 -20.05 2.14
C SER A 158 -3.95 -20.13 2.94
N VAL A 159 -3.56 -21.34 3.37
CA VAL A 159 -2.33 -21.55 4.13
C VAL A 159 -1.17 -21.89 3.18
N PRO A 160 -0.10 -21.09 3.12
CA PRO A 160 1.06 -21.38 2.27
C PRO A 160 1.67 -22.73 2.61
N PHE A 161 2.19 -23.44 1.59
CA PHE A 161 2.83 -24.75 1.67
C PHE A 161 1.90 -25.93 1.99
N PHE A 162 0.66 -25.70 2.46
CA PHE A 162 -0.30 -26.75 2.79
C PHE A 162 -1.48 -26.73 1.82
N LYS A 163 -1.40 -27.52 0.73
CA LYS A 163 -2.37 -27.54 -0.38
C LYS A 163 -3.81 -27.82 0.05
N ASN A 164 -3.97 -28.80 0.96
CA ASN A 164 -5.28 -29.30 1.36
C ASN A 164 -5.75 -28.72 2.70
N PHE A 165 -5.04 -27.76 3.25
CA PHE A 165 -5.39 -27.13 4.51
C PHE A 165 -5.88 -25.70 4.27
N THR A 166 -7.18 -25.58 4.02
CA THR A 166 -7.89 -24.32 3.80
C THR A 166 -9.00 -24.18 4.85
N PRO A 167 -8.66 -23.85 6.10
CA PRO A 167 -9.68 -23.73 7.15
C PRO A 167 -10.67 -22.61 6.80
N ASP A 168 -11.96 -22.94 6.89
CA ASP A 168 -13.01 -21.92 6.79
C ASP A 168 -13.16 -21.21 8.15
N LEU A 169 -12.86 -19.93 8.19
CA LEU A 169 -12.99 -19.12 9.38
C LEU A 169 -14.42 -18.61 9.61
N GLY A 170 -15.31 -18.78 8.64
CA GLY A 170 -16.67 -18.28 8.73
C GLY A 170 -16.71 -16.79 9.14
N TRP A 171 -17.51 -16.47 10.18
CA TRP A 171 -17.64 -15.09 10.67
C TRP A 171 -16.34 -14.51 11.27
N LEU A 172 -15.39 -15.36 11.75
CA LEU A 172 -14.09 -14.93 12.25
C LEU A 172 -13.19 -14.36 11.16
N TYR A 173 -13.49 -14.62 9.90
CA TYR A 173 -12.76 -14.03 8.79
C TYR A 173 -12.89 -12.50 8.74
N LEU A 174 -14.02 -11.93 9.18
CA LEU A 174 -14.21 -10.48 9.24
C LEU A 174 -13.18 -9.80 10.17
N PRO A 175 -13.11 -10.13 11.47
CA PRO A 175 -12.10 -9.50 12.35
C PRO A 175 -10.66 -9.81 11.91
N PHE A 176 -10.40 -10.97 11.32
CA PHE A 176 -9.09 -11.31 10.76
C PHE A 176 -8.73 -10.39 9.59
N ALA A 177 -9.60 -10.21 8.60
CA ALA A 177 -9.37 -9.33 7.46
C ALA A 177 -9.21 -7.87 7.88
N VAL A 178 -10.03 -7.40 8.84
CA VAL A 178 -9.88 -6.06 9.45
C VAL A 178 -8.50 -5.91 10.10
N PHE A 179 -8.05 -6.91 10.85
CA PHE A 179 -6.71 -6.93 11.45
C PHE A 179 -5.61 -6.86 10.39
N VAL A 180 -5.73 -7.62 9.30
CA VAL A 180 -4.77 -7.58 8.18
C VAL A 180 -4.71 -6.20 7.56
N MET A 181 -5.85 -5.60 7.22
CA MET A 181 -5.90 -4.28 6.58
C MET A 181 -5.36 -3.17 7.48
N VAL A 182 -5.82 -3.11 8.74
CA VAL A 182 -5.41 -2.08 9.71
C VAL A 182 -3.96 -2.28 10.14
N GLY A 183 -3.53 -3.53 10.33
CA GLY A 183 -2.16 -3.88 10.68
C GLY A 183 -1.18 -3.46 9.59
N THR A 184 -1.49 -3.77 8.32
CA THR A 184 -0.65 -3.38 7.17
C THR A 184 -0.61 -1.87 7.00
N SER A 185 -1.76 -1.18 7.15
CA SER A 185 -1.84 0.27 7.09
C SER A 185 -0.90 0.94 8.10
N ASN A 186 -0.96 0.52 9.35
CA ASN A 186 -0.09 1.06 10.39
C ASN A 186 1.37 0.60 10.22
N GLY A 187 1.63 -0.59 9.68
CA GLY A 187 2.96 -1.08 9.37
C GLY A 187 3.68 -0.23 8.31
N VAL A 188 2.99 0.14 7.25
CA VAL A 188 3.52 1.07 6.22
C VAL A 188 3.75 2.45 6.84
N ASN A 189 2.82 2.94 7.66
CA ASN A 189 2.95 4.24 8.31
C ASN A 189 4.14 4.29 9.29
N LEU A 190 4.39 3.23 10.06
CA LEU A 190 5.57 3.13 10.94
C LEU A 190 6.89 3.06 10.16
N THR A 191 6.86 2.57 8.93
CA THR A 191 8.06 2.46 8.06
C THR A 191 8.38 3.78 7.36
N ASP A 192 7.42 4.72 7.27
CA ASP A 192 7.57 6.01 6.59
C ASP A 192 8.35 7.04 7.45
N GLY A 193 9.52 6.64 7.95
CA GLY A 193 10.38 7.47 8.79
C GLY A 193 11.59 8.08 8.08
N LEU A 194 12.00 7.57 6.90
CA LEU A 194 13.11 8.03 6.09
C LEU A 194 12.69 8.28 4.64
N ASP A 195 13.44 9.15 3.95
CA ASP A 195 13.17 9.55 2.57
C ASP A 195 13.12 8.35 1.62
N GLY A 196 11.96 8.05 1.05
CA GLY A 196 11.78 6.94 0.10
C GLY A 196 11.77 5.54 0.73
N LEU A 197 11.90 5.42 2.06
CA LEU A 197 11.99 4.12 2.72
C LEU A 197 10.73 3.29 2.56
N ALA A 198 9.55 3.84 2.84
CA ALA A 198 8.29 3.10 2.77
C ALA A 198 7.78 2.88 1.34
N ILE A 199 8.01 3.84 0.44
CA ILE A 199 7.46 3.77 -0.92
C ILE A 199 8.14 2.68 -1.77
N GLY A 200 9.45 2.43 -1.58
CA GLY A 200 10.17 1.37 -2.29
C GLY A 200 9.58 -0.03 -2.02
N PRO A 201 9.49 -0.48 -0.77
CA PRO A 201 8.81 -1.72 -0.40
C PRO A 201 7.33 -1.78 -0.83
N THR A 202 6.62 -0.64 -0.84
CA THR A 202 5.25 -0.56 -1.34
C THR A 202 5.17 -0.86 -2.83
N ILE A 203 6.12 -0.36 -3.63
CA ILE A 203 6.22 -0.67 -5.08
C ILE A 203 6.43 -2.17 -5.28
N VAL A 204 7.36 -2.78 -4.54
CA VAL A 204 7.61 -4.23 -4.60
C VAL A 204 6.37 -5.02 -4.24
N ALA A 205 5.70 -4.67 -3.14
CA ALA A 205 4.48 -5.32 -2.68
C ALA A 205 3.34 -5.17 -3.71
N GLY A 206 3.17 -3.97 -4.28
CA GLY A 206 2.19 -3.71 -5.33
C GLY A 206 2.41 -4.56 -6.58
N MET A 207 3.67 -4.73 -7.02
CA MET A 207 4.01 -5.63 -8.13
C MET A 207 3.71 -7.10 -7.82
N CYS A 208 4.05 -7.56 -6.62
CA CYS A 208 3.74 -8.93 -6.19
C CYS A 208 2.23 -9.17 -6.17
N PHE A 209 1.44 -8.26 -5.58
CA PHE A 209 -0.01 -8.40 -5.56
C PHE A 209 -0.64 -8.24 -6.94
N ALA A 210 -0.07 -7.47 -7.86
CA ALA A 210 -0.52 -7.46 -9.25
C ALA A 210 -0.45 -8.86 -9.88
N VAL A 211 0.63 -9.61 -9.62
CA VAL A 211 0.77 -11.00 -10.09
C VAL A 211 -0.23 -11.92 -9.39
N PHE A 212 -0.33 -11.88 -8.05
CA PHE A 212 -1.26 -12.75 -7.31
C PHE A 212 -2.72 -12.53 -7.72
N ILE A 213 -3.13 -11.29 -7.87
CA ILE A 213 -4.50 -10.91 -8.28
C ILE A 213 -4.79 -11.35 -9.71
N TYR A 214 -3.84 -11.15 -10.63
CA TYR A 214 -3.98 -11.61 -12.00
C TYR A 214 -4.19 -13.12 -12.08
N VAL A 215 -3.36 -13.85 -11.34
CA VAL A 215 -3.43 -15.32 -11.30
C VAL A 215 -4.69 -15.82 -10.61
N ALA A 216 -5.08 -15.23 -9.46
CA ALA A 216 -6.30 -15.60 -8.74
C ALA A 216 -7.58 -15.34 -9.57
N GLY A 217 -7.55 -14.31 -10.43
CA GLY A 217 -8.65 -13.98 -11.32
C GLY A 217 -8.72 -14.83 -12.60
N HIS A 218 -7.71 -15.67 -12.88
CA HIS A 218 -7.65 -16.49 -14.09
C HIS A 218 -7.84 -17.98 -13.75
N ALA A 219 -9.03 -18.53 -14.02
CA ALA A 219 -9.42 -19.87 -13.59
C ALA A 219 -8.38 -20.97 -13.93
N ASN A 220 -7.85 -20.99 -15.17
CA ASN A 220 -6.87 -21.99 -15.57
C ASN A 220 -5.53 -21.84 -14.84
N MET A 221 -5.06 -20.60 -14.63
CA MET A 221 -3.82 -20.37 -13.88
C MET A 221 -3.99 -20.68 -12.40
N ALA A 222 -5.11 -20.27 -11.81
CA ALA A 222 -5.43 -20.57 -10.41
C ALA A 222 -5.48 -22.09 -10.18
N SER A 223 -6.15 -22.84 -11.07
CA SER A 223 -6.21 -24.30 -11.03
C SER A 223 -4.83 -24.93 -11.20
N TYR A 224 -4.02 -24.49 -12.18
CA TYR A 224 -2.66 -25.00 -12.40
C TYR A 224 -1.72 -24.75 -11.23
N LEU A 225 -1.82 -23.59 -10.60
CA LEU A 225 -1.02 -23.20 -9.44
C LEU A 225 -1.62 -23.64 -8.11
N GLN A 226 -2.82 -24.22 -8.15
CA GLN A 226 -3.56 -24.70 -6.98
C GLN A 226 -3.79 -23.60 -5.91
N ILE A 227 -4.12 -22.41 -6.37
CA ILE A 227 -4.52 -21.30 -5.52
C ILE A 227 -6.03 -21.09 -5.61
N VAL A 228 -6.58 -20.36 -4.62
CA VAL A 228 -8.01 -20.03 -4.63
C VAL A 228 -8.32 -19.11 -5.82
N SER A 229 -9.27 -19.53 -6.65
CA SER A 229 -9.77 -18.71 -7.75
C SER A 229 -10.85 -17.76 -7.25
N VAL A 230 -10.71 -16.48 -7.56
CA VAL A 230 -11.72 -15.45 -7.26
C VAL A 230 -12.15 -14.82 -8.60
N PRO A 231 -13.28 -15.28 -9.17
CA PRO A 231 -13.73 -14.79 -10.47
C PRO A 231 -13.92 -13.27 -10.49
N GLY A 232 -13.40 -12.62 -11.52
CA GLY A 232 -13.51 -11.17 -11.70
C GLY A 232 -12.45 -10.34 -10.99
N VAL A 233 -11.71 -10.89 -10.01
CA VAL A 233 -10.68 -10.13 -9.28
C VAL A 233 -9.52 -9.71 -10.19
N GLY A 234 -9.25 -10.44 -11.26
CA GLY A 234 -8.16 -10.15 -12.21
C GLY A 234 -8.17 -8.73 -12.77
N GLU A 235 -9.34 -8.09 -12.86
CA GLU A 235 -9.47 -6.70 -13.30
C GLU A 235 -8.77 -5.70 -12.35
N VAL A 236 -8.65 -6.02 -11.07
CA VAL A 236 -7.95 -5.18 -10.09
C VAL A 236 -6.45 -5.11 -10.36
N THR A 237 -5.89 -5.99 -11.21
CA THR A 237 -4.50 -5.87 -11.68
C THR A 237 -4.24 -4.52 -12.36
N VAL A 238 -5.24 -3.95 -13.03
CA VAL A 238 -5.14 -2.62 -13.65
C VAL A 238 -4.97 -1.53 -12.58
N PHE A 239 -5.71 -1.65 -11.47
CA PHE A 239 -5.54 -0.77 -10.31
C PHE A 239 -4.15 -0.95 -9.68
N CYS A 240 -3.66 -2.18 -9.55
CA CYS A 240 -2.29 -2.44 -9.07
C CYS A 240 -1.23 -1.80 -9.97
N GLY A 241 -1.43 -1.85 -11.30
CA GLY A 241 -0.56 -1.15 -12.26
C GLY A 241 -0.54 0.37 -12.00
N ALA A 242 -1.72 0.98 -11.84
CA ALA A 242 -1.83 2.41 -11.51
C ALA A 242 -1.19 2.73 -10.15
N LEU A 243 -1.36 1.85 -9.13
CA LEU A 243 -0.75 2.00 -7.81
C LEU A 243 0.79 2.01 -7.90
N VAL A 244 1.36 1.05 -8.61
CA VAL A 244 2.81 0.96 -8.83
C VAL A 244 3.32 2.17 -9.59
N GLY A 245 2.64 2.59 -10.67
CA GLY A 245 3.02 3.76 -11.46
C GLY A 245 2.98 5.06 -10.68
N ALA A 246 1.92 5.30 -9.90
CA ALA A 246 1.79 6.47 -9.04
C ALA A 246 2.88 6.48 -7.95
N SER A 247 3.18 5.31 -7.37
CA SER A 247 4.22 5.15 -6.35
C SER A 247 5.63 5.38 -6.92
N LEU A 248 5.93 4.90 -8.12
CA LEU A 248 7.19 5.17 -8.83
C LEU A 248 7.35 6.66 -9.15
N GLY A 249 6.28 7.29 -9.65
CA GLY A 249 6.31 8.72 -9.94
C GLY A 249 6.43 9.59 -8.70
N PHE A 250 5.85 9.18 -7.57
CA PHE A 250 6.06 9.83 -6.28
C PHE A 250 7.49 9.64 -5.78
N LEU A 251 8.05 8.42 -5.89
CA LEU A 251 9.43 8.12 -5.50
C LEU A 251 10.43 9.04 -6.22
N TRP A 252 10.16 9.47 -7.44
CA TRP A 252 11.01 10.43 -8.17
C TRP A 252 11.31 11.70 -7.36
N TYR A 253 10.35 12.14 -6.53
CA TYR A 253 10.49 13.34 -5.70
C TYR A 253 10.76 13.02 -4.22
N ASN A 254 10.44 11.80 -3.78
CA ASN A 254 10.60 11.36 -2.39
C ASN A 254 11.92 10.61 -2.15
N ALA A 255 12.67 10.24 -3.22
CA ALA A 255 14.02 9.66 -3.09
C ALA A 255 14.95 10.63 -2.36
N TYR A 256 15.87 10.08 -1.56
CA TYR A 256 16.82 10.85 -0.77
C TYR A 256 17.76 11.70 -1.65
N PRO A 257 17.91 13.03 -1.38
CA PRO A 257 17.16 13.84 -0.39
C PRO A 257 15.77 14.23 -0.88
N ALA A 258 14.74 14.00 -0.06
CA ALA A 258 13.35 14.16 -0.47
C ALA A 258 12.92 15.62 -0.69
N GLN A 259 12.19 15.85 -1.77
CA GLN A 259 11.57 17.14 -2.08
C GLN A 259 10.14 17.25 -1.52
N ILE A 260 9.53 16.12 -1.15
CA ILE A 260 8.19 16.01 -0.58
C ILE A 260 8.09 14.74 0.28
N PHE A 261 7.42 14.82 1.41
CA PHE A 261 7.12 13.68 2.27
C PHE A 261 5.73 13.12 1.98
N MET A 262 5.57 11.80 2.14
CA MET A 262 4.33 11.09 1.83
C MET A 262 3.20 11.50 2.77
N GLY A 263 3.47 11.58 4.06
CA GLY A 263 2.50 11.84 5.11
C GLY A 263 1.56 10.67 5.39
N ASP A 264 0.71 10.86 6.40
CA ASP A 264 -0.26 9.84 6.81
C ASP A 264 -1.32 9.58 5.73
N VAL A 265 -1.62 10.57 4.88
CA VAL A 265 -2.49 10.41 3.69
C VAL A 265 -2.00 9.26 2.81
N GLY A 266 -0.70 9.26 2.49
CA GLY A 266 -0.12 8.26 1.58
C GLY A 266 0.15 6.93 2.27
N SER A 267 0.81 6.96 3.42
CA SER A 267 1.24 5.74 4.11
C SER A 267 0.06 4.87 4.57
N LEU A 268 -1.02 5.49 5.11
CA LEU A 268 -2.19 4.74 5.53
C LEU A 268 -2.99 4.19 4.35
N SER A 269 -3.16 4.98 3.27
CA SER A 269 -3.88 4.52 2.09
C SER A 269 -3.16 3.38 1.37
N LEU A 270 -1.85 3.49 1.18
CA LEU A 270 -1.03 2.46 0.55
C LEU A 270 -1.01 1.18 1.38
N GLY A 271 -0.79 1.28 2.70
CA GLY A 271 -0.79 0.12 3.56
C GLY A 271 -2.18 -0.54 3.67
N GLY A 272 -3.24 0.26 3.79
CA GLY A 272 -4.62 -0.24 3.84
C GLY A 272 -5.00 -1.00 2.57
N VAL A 273 -4.65 -0.45 1.40
CA VAL A 273 -4.94 -1.12 0.12
C VAL A 273 -4.09 -2.37 -0.09
N LEU A 274 -2.80 -2.39 0.30
CA LEU A 274 -1.99 -3.61 0.24
C LEU A 274 -2.59 -4.74 1.10
N GLY A 275 -3.04 -4.40 2.32
CA GLY A 275 -3.76 -5.35 3.16
C GLY A 275 -5.05 -5.85 2.51
N PHE A 276 -5.84 -4.97 1.89
CA PHE A 276 -7.04 -5.36 1.16
C PHE A 276 -6.75 -6.23 -0.06
N LEU A 277 -5.71 -5.90 -0.86
CA LEU A 277 -5.31 -6.69 -2.01
C LEU A 277 -4.94 -8.13 -1.63
N SER A 278 -4.29 -8.32 -0.47
CA SER A 278 -3.97 -9.65 0.04
C SER A 278 -5.23 -10.45 0.42
N VAL A 279 -6.18 -9.80 1.08
CA VAL A 279 -7.50 -10.36 1.40
C VAL A 279 -8.25 -10.72 0.13
N LEU A 280 -8.27 -9.81 -0.85
CA LEU A 280 -9.01 -9.98 -2.10
C LEU A 280 -8.55 -11.18 -2.93
N CYS A 281 -7.25 -11.44 -2.98
CA CYS A 281 -6.69 -12.60 -3.70
C CYS A 281 -6.40 -13.81 -2.81
N LYS A 282 -6.89 -13.83 -1.57
CA LYS A 282 -6.72 -14.95 -0.61
C LYS A 282 -5.25 -15.28 -0.34
N GLN A 283 -4.41 -14.24 -0.21
CA GLN A 283 -2.98 -14.36 0.06
C GLN A 283 -2.58 -13.59 1.33
N GLU A 284 -3.43 -13.62 2.36
CA GLU A 284 -3.26 -12.87 3.60
C GLU A 284 -1.98 -13.27 4.36
N LEU A 285 -1.69 -14.58 4.39
CA LEU A 285 -0.48 -15.09 5.05
C LEU A 285 0.79 -14.83 4.22
N ILE A 286 0.68 -14.79 2.89
CA ILE A 286 1.79 -14.42 2.00
C ILE A 286 2.15 -12.95 2.17
N LEU A 287 1.21 -12.10 2.58
CA LEU A 287 1.50 -10.69 2.91
C LEU A 287 2.60 -10.58 3.97
N LEU A 288 2.73 -11.54 4.89
CA LEU A 288 3.83 -11.55 5.87
C LEU A 288 5.22 -11.65 5.21
N LEU A 289 5.32 -12.26 4.02
CA LEU A 289 6.53 -12.27 3.21
C LEU A 289 6.62 -11.04 2.31
N VAL A 290 5.60 -10.76 1.52
CA VAL A 290 5.56 -9.61 0.59
C VAL A 290 5.79 -8.30 1.34
N GLY A 291 5.11 -8.12 2.47
CA GLY A 291 5.21 -6.98 3.37
C GLY A 291 6.19 -7.20 4.53
N GLY A 292 7.11 -8.17 4.44
CA GLY A 292 7.93 -8.60 5.55
C GLY A 292 8.76 -7.48 6.20
N LEU A 293 9.16 -6.48 5.42
CA LEU A 293 9.83 -5.31 5.96
C LEU A 293 8.89 -4.53 6.90
N PHE A 294 7.65 -4.27 6.49
CA PHE A 294 6.65 -3.58 7.31
C PHE A 294 6.35 -4.37 8.60
N VAL A 295 6.32 -5.71 8.48
CA VAL A 295 6.15 -6.60 9.63
C VAL A 295 7.32 -6.48 10.61
N VAL A 296 8.56 -6.51 10.13
CA VAL A 296 9.76 -6.38 10.98
C VAL A 296 9.82 -5.02 11.66
N GLU A 297 9.52 -3.94 10.95
CA GLU A 297 9.44 -2.59 11.51
C GLU A 297 8.39 -2.51 12.62
N THR A 298 7.18 -3.03 12.36
CA THR A 298 6.09 -3.06 13.34
C THR A 298 6.45 -3.90 14.56
N LEU A 299 6.98 -5.11 14.35
CA LEU A 299 7.42 -5.99 15.44
C LEU A 299 8.51 -5.36 16.28
N SER A 300 9.43 -4.60 15.68
CA SER A 300 10.46 -3.88 16.42
C SER A 300 9.88 -2.88 17.42
N VAL A 301 8.80 -2.19 17.04
CA VAL A 301 8.09 -1.26 17.93
C VAL A 301 7.35 -2.01 19.04
N ILE A 302 6.65 -3.11 18.70
CA ILE A 302 5.95 -3.93 19.68
C ILE A 302 6.92 -4.49 20.73
N VAL A 303 8.04 -5.06 20.28
CA VAL A 303 9.10 -5.58 21.16
C VAL A 303 9.68 -4.47 22.04
N GLN A 304 10.01 -3.32 21.45
CA GLN A 304 10.55 -2.18 22.19
C GLN A 304 9.62 -1.69 23.29
N VAL A 305 8.33 -1.47 22.95
CA VAL A 305 7.33 -0.98 23.91
C VAL A 305 7.05 -2.03 24.99
N GLY A 306 6.93 -3.30 24.61
CA GLY A 306 6.73 -4.40 25.56
C GLY A 306 7.91 -4.53 26.53
N TYR A 307 9.14 -4.60 26.01
CA TYR A 307 10.34 -4.70 26.81
C TYR A 307 10.53 -3.50 27.74
N PHE A 308 10.30 -2.27 27.24
CA PHE A 308 10.42 -1.05 28.03
C PHE A 308 9.45 -1.05 29.23
N LYS A 309 8.20 -1.45 29.02
CA LYS A 309 7.19 -1.55 30.09
C LYS A 309 7.55 -2.66 31.09
N PHE A 310 7.95 -3.84 30.60
CA PHE A 310 8.27 -5.00 31.44
C PHE A 310 9.53 -4.78 32.31
N THR A 311 10.54 -4.06 31.77
CA THR A 311 11.82 -3.84 32.48
C THR A 311 11.91 -2.52 33.23
N GLY A 312 10.82 -1.75 33.32
CA GLY A 312 10.79 -0.47 34.02
C GLY A 312 11.69 0.61 33.39
N GLY A 313 11.79 0.64 32.03
CA GLY A 313 12.44 1.73 31.31
C GLY A 313 13.69 1.34 30.49
N LYS A 314 14.12 0.06 30.45
CA LYS A 314 15.25 -0.37 29.62
C LYS A 314 14.82 -0.48 28.16
N ARG A 315 15.71 -0.12 27.25
CA ARG A 315 15.49 -0.23 25.80
C ARG A 315 16.13 -1.51 25.27
N PHE A 316 15.39 -2.26 24.42
CA PHE A 316 15.91 -3.42 23.68
C PHE A 316 16.72 -2.97 22.45
N PHE A 317 16.12 -2.13 21.62
CA PHE A 317 16.78 -1.43 20.53
C PHE A 317 17.22 -0.04 20.99
N ARG A 318 18.23 0.57 20.33
CA ARG A 318 18.60 1.98 20.59
C ARG A 318 17.41 2.90 20.40
N MET A 319 16.63 2.65 19.35
CA MET A 319 15.37 3.30 19.03
C MET A 319 14.52 2.34 18.17
N ALA A 320 13.21 2.44 18.20
CA ALA A 320 12.29 1.77 17.29
C ALA A 320 11.42 2.83 16.62
N PRO A 321 11.01 2.61 15.36
CA PRO A 321 11.21 1.42 14.50
C PRO A 321 12.69 1.14 14.15
N LEU A 322 12.96 -0.03 13.53
CA LEU A 322 14.31 -0.57 13.35
C LEU A 322 15.23 0.32 12.49
N HIS A 323 14.70 1.05 11.51
CA HIS A 323 15.49 1.99 10.70
C HIS A 323 16.20 3.03 11.57
N HIS A 324 15.56 3.59 12.60
CA HIS A 324 16.18 4.52 13.55
C HIS A 324 17.28 3.86 14.40
N HIS A 325 17.16 2.56 14.69
CA HIS A 325 18.25 1.84 15.36
C HIS A 325 19.53 1.83 14.53
N PHE A 326 19.42 1.66 13.19
CA PHE A 326 20.58 1.71 12.31
C PHE A 326 21.14 3.13 12.13
N GLU A 327 20.28 4.16 12.08
CA GLU A 327 20.73 5.56 12.08
C GLU A 327 21.57 5.87 13.33
N LEU A 328 21.06 5.52 14.52
CA LEU A 328 21.77 5.72 15.79
C LEU A 328 23.03 4.84 15.94
N LYS A 329 23.21 3.84 15.07
CA LYS A 329 24.49 3.12 14.92
C LYS A 329 25.48 3.82 13.99
N GLY A 330 25.09 4.91 13.34
CA GLY A 330 25.94 5.67 12.41
C GLY A 330 25.88 5.17 10.96
N THR A 331 24.89 4.34 10.60
CA THR A 331 24.69 3.94 9.19
C THR A 331 24.06 5.09 8.44
N PRO A 332 24.63 5.56 7.30
CA PRO A 332 24.03 6.62 6.49
C PRO A 332 22.61 6.27 6.01
N GLU A 333 21.71 7.25 6.00
CA GLU A 333 20.30 7.09 5.60
C GLU A 333 20.14 6.42 4.24
N SER A 334 20.85 6.90 3.21
CA SER A 334 20.82 6.32 1.86
C SER A 334 21.18 4.83 1.82
N LYS A 335 22.10 4.41 2.68
CA LYS A 335 22.50 3.00 2.78
C LYS A 335 21.46 2.13 3.47
N ILE A 336 20.75 2.68 4.46
CA ILE A 336 19.61 2.00 5.11
C ILE A 336 18.50 1.78 4.09
N ILE A 337 18.11 2.83 3.37
CA ILE A 337 17.05 2.81 2.36
C ILE A 337 17.32 1.73 1.32
N ILE A 338 18.50 1.76 0.68
CA ILE A 338 18.85 0.80 -0.39
C ILE A 338 18.84 -0.65 0.14
N ARG A 339 19.38 -0.88 1.35
CA ARG A 339 19.39 -2.22 1.97
C ARG A 339 17.98 -2.73 2.23
N PHE A 340 17.07 -1.85 2.66
CA PHE A 340 15.69 -2.19 2.92
C PHE A 340 14.94 -2.49 1.62
N TRP A 341 15.21 -1.75 0.54
CA TRP A 341 14.66 -2.04 -0.78
C TRP A 341 15.13 -3.40 -1.31
N ILE A 342 16.42 -3.71 -1.17
CA ILE A 342 16.97 -5.02 -1.54
C ILE A 342 16.29 -6.12 -0.73
N THR A 343 16.15 -5.94 0.58
CA THR A 343 15.46 -6.91 1.45
C THR A 343 14.01 -7.12 1.00
N SER A 344 13.28 -6.04 0.72
CA SER A 344 11.90 -6.14 0.21
C SER A 344 11.82 -6.87 -1.12
N ALA A 345 12.76 -6.60 -2.05
CA ALA A 345 12.81 -7.29 -3.33
C ALA A 345 13.06 -8.79 -3.16
N LEU A 346 13.98 -9.18 -2.28
CA LEU A 346 14.26 -10.58 -1.96
C LEU A 346 13.04 -11.28 -1.34
N LEU A 347 12.35 -10.62 -0.40
CA LEU A 347 11.14 -11.14 0.21
C LEU A 347 9.99 -11.25 -0.79
N GLY A 348 9.85 -10.28 -1.70
CA GLY A 348 8.87 -10.32 -2.79
C GLY A 348 9.13 -11.48 -3.76
N MET A 349 10.39 -11.72 -4.16
CA MET A 349 10.76 -12.87 -4.98
C MET A 349 10.49 -14.19 -4.26
N ALA A 350 10.82 -14.27 -2.96
CA ALA A 350 10.51 -15.44 -2.15
C ALA A 350 8.99 -15.69 -2.09
N ALA A 351 8.19 -14.63 -1.91
CA ALA A 351 6.73 -14.74 -1.91
C ALA A 351 6.18 -15.24 -3.25
N LEU A 352 6.67 -14.72 -4.37
CA LEU A 352 6.26 -15.18 -5.71
C LEU A 352 6.67 -16.63 -5.98
N SER A 353 7.79 -17.11 -5.43
CA SER A 353 8.20 -18.49 -5.55
C SER A 353 7.21 -19.48 -4.90
N VAL A 354 6.47 -19.03 -3.88
CA VAL A 354 5.43 -19.84 -3.21
C VAL A 354 4.27 -20.19 -4.16
N LEU A 355 4.02 -19.41 -5.22
CA LEU A 355 2.97 -19.70 -6.20
C LEU A 355 3.03 -21.13 -6.76
N LYS A 356 4.22 -21.72 -6.88
CA LYS A 356 4.39 -23.07 -7.43
C LYS A 356 4.66 -24.14 -6.37
N LEU A 357 4.89 -23.76 -5.11
CA LEU A 357 5.24 -24.68 -4.03
C LEU A 357 4.01 -25.31 -3.33
N ARG A 358 2.82 -25.05 -3.85
CA ARG A 358 1.55 -25.64 -3.37
C ARG A 358 1.21 -26.92 -4.06
#